data_4374d2dc15c7c144021fb39377260cd1
#
_entry.id   4374d2dc15c7c144021fb39377260cd1
#
_cell.length_a   1.000
_cell.length_b   1.000
_cell.length_c   1.000
_cell.angle_alpha   90.00
_cell.angle_beta   90.00
_cell.angle_gamma   90.00
#
_symmetry.space_group_name_H-M   'P 1'
#
loop_
_entity.id
_entity.type
_entity.pdbx_description
1 polymer ?
#
loop_
_entity_poly.entity_id
_entity_poly.type
_entity_poly.pdbx_seq_one_letter_code
_entity_poly.pdbx_strand_id
1 'polypeptide(L)'
;MTRFVNHTRFRQRTAALLILVLLLAGCTTALPTTAGNNAEAAPTEEGHSEEEHSEEEHTEEAHHGEEGHDASEVLPPLTAVTLAAGKKLHVVATTNLVADVVAQIGGERITLHTLMGPGVDPHSYSTTPQDLRTLEEAQVVFISGLHLEEALADLLGGLTAPIVPVSAGITPRAMSEEHGEEQNGEQSAAEEHHHESGDPHTWQRVANVKLWVENIHESLSQLDPANAEAYHTAAEAYLAELDTLDAEIRAKLETIPAESRKLVTDHETFGYFADEYGFTIVGALIPSLSTAAEPSAQALAQLQDQLTAEGVKAIFVGTTVNPRLAEQIAEDLEIQVVSLYSDSLSAPDGPAATYLDFMRYNVNAIVTALQ
;
A
#
# COMPACT_ATOMS: atom_id res chain seq x y z
N MET A 1 -5.82 18.55 63.58
CA MET A 1 -5.41 19.94 63.34
C MET A 1 -4.71 19.93 61.98
N THR A 2 -5.05 20.54 60.90
CA THR A 2 -5.97 21.57 60.54
C THR A 2 -6.23 21.39 59.01
N ARG A 3 -7.50 21.49 58.58
CA ARG A 3 -7.97 21.44 57.18
C ARG A 3 -7.49 22.71 56.45
N PHE A 4 -7.13 22.60 55.16
CA PHE A 4 -7.30 23.71 54.22
C PHE A 4 -7.96 23.15 52.93
N VAL A 5 -9.18 23.64 52.74
CA VAL A 5 -9.97 23.50 51.53
C VAL A 5 -9.68 24.73 50.66
N ASN A 6 -9.36 24.54 49.37
CA ASN A 6 -9.33 25.65 48.41
C ASN A 6 -10.25 25.39 47.25
N HIS A 7 -11.37 26.10 47.24
CA HIS A 7 -12.32 26.23 46.12
C HIS A 7 -11.76 27.21 45.10
N THR A 8 -11.65 26.79 43.84
CA THR A 8 -11.49 27.71 42.71
C THR A 8 -12.66 27.56 41.73
N ARG A 9 -13.26 28.71 41.49
CA ARG A 9 -14.55 28.93 40.83
C ARG A 9 -14.47 28.71 39.31
N PHE A 10 -15.45 27.98 38.80
CA PHE A 10 -15.83 27.85 37.40
C PHE A 10 -16.39 29.17 36.86
N ARG A 11 -15.77 29.81 35.88
CA ARG A 11 -16.32 30.93 35.12
C ARG A 11 -16.87 30.42 33.79
N GLN A 12 -18.18 30.36 33.71
CA GLN A 12 -18.91 30.25 32.45
C GLN A 12 -18.72 31.53 31.60
N ARG A 13 -18.32 31.37 30.37
CA ARG A 13 -18.42 32.43 29.34
C ARG A 13 -19.41 31.96 28.25
N THR A 14 -20.55 32.53 28.27
CA THR A 14 -21.57 32.53 27.21
C THR A 14 -21.02 33.35 26.03
N ALA A 15 -20.93 32.76 24.84
CA ALA A 15 -20.71 33.45 23.58
C ALA A 15 -21.98 33.41 22.74
N ALA A 16 -22.46 34.58 22.34
CA ALA A 16 -23.66 34.82 21.61
C ALA A 16 -23.52 34.42 20.13
N LEU A 17 -24.58 33.78 19.61
CA LEU A 17 -24.76 33.40 18.21
C LEU A 17 -25.27 34.60 17.43
N LEU A 18 -24.53 35.10 16.45
CA LEU A 18 -24.99 36.12 15.49
C LEU A 18 -25.35 35.40 14.18
N ILE A 19 -26.62 35.29 13.88
CA ILE A 19 -27.17 34.78 12.60
C ILE A 19 -27.18 35.95 11.61
N LEU A 20 -26.41 35.83 10.52
CA LEU A 20 -26.45 36.73 9.39
C LEU A 20 -27.21 36.04 8.22
N VAL A 21 -28.43 36.49 7.96
CA VAL A 21 -29.22 36.07 6.79
C VAL A 21 -28.86 36.99 5.62
N LEU A 22 -28.33 36.44 4.54
CA LEU A 22 -28.10 37.09 3.27
C LEU A 22 -29.10 36.55 2.24
N LEU A 23 -30.07 37.40 1.89
CA LEU A 23 -30.98 37.27 0.75
C LEU A 23 -30.19 37.58 -0.55
N LEU A 24 -30.15 36.65 -1.50
CA LEU A 24 -29.72 36.92 -2.87
C LEU A 24 -30.90 36.66 -3.82
N ALA A 25 -31.28 37.77 -4.47
CA ALA A 25 -32.30 37.82 -5.48
C ALA A 25 -31.82 37.16 -6.79
N GLY A 26 -32.74 36.50 -7.47
CA GLY A 26 -32.52 35.86 -8.75
C GLY A 26 -32.44 36.84 -9.92
N CYS A 27 -31.68 36.45 -10.93
CA CYS A 27 -31.80 36.93 -12.29
C CYS A 27 -31.85 35.74 -13.24
N THR A 28 -33.03 35.54 -13.84
CA THR A 28 -33.27 34.66 -14.98
C THR A 28 -32.87 35.38 -16.26
N THR A 29 -32.04 34.76 -17.10
CA THR A 29 -31.92 35.18 -18.52
C THR A 29 -32.15 33.96 -19.42
N ALA A 30 -33.05 34.18 -20.37
CA ALA A 30 -33.60 33.23 -21.31
C ALA A 30 -32.63 32.89 -22.46
N LEU A 31 -32.80 31.68 -22.96
CA LEU A 31 -32.23 31.14 -24.22
C LEU A 31 -32.98 31.76 -25.44
N PRO A 32 -32.36 31.88 -26.60
CA PRO A 32 -33.07 31.85 -27.87
C PRO A 32 -32.86 30.51 -28.60
N THR A 33 -33.98 29.90 -28.93
CA THR A 33 -34.15 28.84 -29.92
C THR A 33 -34.04 29.40 -31.33
N THR A 34 -33.31 28.74 -32.22
CA THR A 34 -33.54 28.88 -33.68
C THR A 34 -33.67 27.46 -34.29
N ALA A 35 -34.83 27.31 -34.93
CA ALA A 35 -35.19 26.15 -35.74
C ALA A 35 -34.87 26.41 -37.23
N GLY A 36 -34.75 25.32 -37.99
CA GLY A 36 -34.77 25.30 -39.45
C GLY A 36 -33.64 24.46 -40.03
N ASN A 37 -33.78 23.60 -40.95
CA ASN A 37 -34.82 22.98 -41.74
C ASN A 37 -34.16 21.83 -42.56
N ASN A 38 -34.94 20.83 -42.80
CA ASN A 38 -34.80 19.70 -43.72
C ASN A 38 -33.98 19.93 -44.99
N ALA A 39 -33.26 18.87 -45.43
CA ALA A 39 -33.39 18.33 -46.79
C ALA A 39 -32.86 16.90 -46.88
N GLU A 40 -33.74 16.04 -47.35
CA GLU A 40 -33.67 14.65 -47.73
C GLU A 40 -33.01 14.51 -49.12
N ALA A 41 -32.14 13.52 -49.30
CA ALA A 41 -31.89 12.85 -50.59
C ALA A 41 -31.08 11.54 -50.40
N ALA A 42 -31.70 10.44 -50.72
CA ALA A 42 -31.10 9.14 -51.07
C ALA A 42 -31.08 8.97 -52.59
N PRO A 43 -30.68 7.82 -53.15
CA PRO A 43 -29.35 7.18 -53.19
C PRO A 43 -28.90 7.02 -54.67
N THR A 44 -27.67 6.69 -54.94
CA THR A 44 -27.28 6.08 -56.24
C THR A 44 -26.30 4.95 -56.03
N GLU A 45 -26.66 3.82 -56.59
CA GLU A 45 -25.87 2.60 -56.79
C GLU A 45 -24.83 2.78 -57.91
N GLU A 46 -23.93 1.80 -57.96
CA GLU A 46 -23.18 1.19 -59.06
C GLU A 46 -21.65 1.38 -59.03
N GLY A 47 -20.99 0.21 -59.13
CA GLY A 47 -19.66 0.09 -59.64
C GLY A 47 -18.83 -1.07 -59.09
N HIS A 48 -19.13 -2.33 -59.55
CA HIS A 48 -18.20 -3.46 -59.45
C HIS A 48 -16.93 -3.21 -60.27
N SER A 49 -15.76 -3.55 -59.69
CA SER A 49 -14.61 -4.02 -60.46
C SER A 49 -13.85 -5.07 -59.68
N GLU A 50 -13.86 -6.28 -60.22
CA GLU A 50 -12.97 -7.40 -59.87
C GLU A 50 -11.58 -7.10 -60.39
N GLU A 51 -10.53 -7.32 -59.55
CA GLU A 51 -9.18 -7.62 -60.02
C GLU A 51 -8.42 -8.44 -58.97
N GLU A 52 -8.19 -9.67 -59.33
CA GLU A 52 -7.06 -10.56 -59.37
C GLU A 52 -6.20 -10.77 -58.09
N HIS A 53 -6.22 -12.07 -57.75
CA HIS A 53 -5.31 -12.76 -56.82
C HIS A 53 -3.84 -12.62 -57.23
N SER A 54 -2.98 -12.29 -56.28
CA SER A 54 -1.58 -12.71 -56.33
C SER A 54 -1.24 -13.44 -55.03
N GLU A 55 -0.92 -14.70 -55.16
CA GLU A 55 -0.33 -15.57 -54.15
C GLU A 55 1.07 -15.03 -53.81
N GLU A 56 1.34 -14.65 -52.55
CA GLU A 56 2.68 -14.48 -52.01
C GLU A 56 2.89 -15.40 -50.84
N GLU A 57 4.04 -16.03 -50.85
CA GLU A 57 4.54 -17.14 -50.04
C GLU A 57 4.51 -16.86 -48.54
N HIS A 58 4.01 -17.84 -47.78
CA HIS A 58 4.22 -17.95 -46.36
C HIS A 58 5.69 -18.18 -46.05
N THR A 59 6.37 -17.17 -45.54
CA THR A 59 7.60 -17.35 -44.74
C THR A 59 7.20 -17.66 -43.31
N GLU A 60 7.60 -18.83 -42.84
CA GLU A 60 7.53 -19.24 -41.44
C GLU A 60 8.34 -18.24 -40.60
N GLU A 61 7.64 -17.35 -39.88
CA GLU A 61 8.26 -16.59 -38.81
C GLU A 61 8.23 -17.40 -37.50
N ALA A 62 9.42 -17.44 -36.95
CA ALA A 62 9.80 -18.18 -35.77
C ALA A 62 8.86 -17.92 -34.58
N HIS A 63 8.53 -19.02 -33.89
CA HIS A 63 8.00 -19.02 -32.56
C HIS A 63 8.85 -18.12 -31.67
N HIS A 64 8.34 -16.96 -31.33
CA HIS A 64 8.81 -16.24 -30.15
C HIS A 64 8.38 -17.08 -28.95
N GLY A 65 9.37 -17.67 -28.28
CA GLY A 65 9.18 -18.30 -26.99
C GLY A 65 8.56 -17.26 -26.05
N GLU A 66 7.51 -17.64 -25.37
CA GLU A 66 7.04 -16.96 -24.17
C GLU A 66 8.17 -17.01 -23.16
N GLU A 67 9.02 -15.97 -23.16
CA GLU A 67 9.82 -15.67 -21.99
C GLU A 67 8.83 -15.21 -20.94
N GLY A 68 8.54 -16.06 -19.96
CA GLY A 68 7.82 -15.70 -18.76
C GLY A 68 8.57 -14.51 -18.16
N HIS A 69 7.97 -13.34 -18.21
CA HIS A 69 8.47 -12.17 -17.52
C HIS A 69 8.44 -12.50 -16.03
N ASP A 70 9.62 -12.72 -15.46
CA ASP A 70 9.83 -12.76 -14.02
C ASP A 70 9.37 -11.38 -13.51
N ALA A 71 8.24 -11.34 -12.80
CA ALA A 71 7.61 -10.10 -12.31
C ALA A 71 8.43 -9.41 -11.20
N SER A 72 9.66 -9.87 -10.92
CA SER A 72 10.54 -9.26 -9.93
C SER A 72 11.10 -7.93 -10.45
N GLU A 73 10.92 -6.87 -9.67
CA GLU A 73 11.54 -5.57 -9.92
C GLU A 73 13.06 -5.67 -9.79
N VAL A 74 13.79 -4.80 -10.54
CA VAL A 74 15.25 -4.73 -10.49
C VAL A 74 15.70 -3.35 -10.04
N LEU A 75 16.85 -3.27 -9.40
CA LEU A 75 17.44 -1.98 -9.03
C LEU A 75 17.83 -1.19 -10.29
N PRO A 76 17.52 0.11 -10.34
CA PRO A 76 17.93 0.97 -11.44
C PRO A 76 19.46 1.19 -11.41
N PRO A 77 20.10 1.48 -12.54
CA PRO A 77 21.51 1.90 -12.56
C PRO A 77 21.64 3.25 -11.84
N LEU A 78 22.53 3.32 -10.84
CA LEU A 78 22.77 4.52 -10.05
C LEU A 78 24.13 5.13 -10.37
N THR A 79 24.21 6.46 -10.31
CA THR A 79 25.45 7.21 -10.51
C THR A 79 25.77 8.05 -9.27
N ALA A 80 27.03 8.02 -8.83
CA ALA A 80 27.47 8.75 -7.66
C ALA A 80 27.13 10.25 -7.75
N VAL A 81 26.55 10.79 -6.68
CA VAL A 81 26.19 12.20 -6.57
C VAL A 81 27.38 13.00 -6.06
N THR A 82 27.71 14.08 -6.75
CA THR A 82 28.74 15.00 -6.25
C THR A 82 28.13 15.91 -5.18
N LEU A 83 28.40 15.61 -3.92
CA LEU A 83 27.94 16.44 -2.79
C LEU A 83 28.95 17.56 -2.50
N ALA A 84 28.45 18.77 -2.26
CA ALA A 84 29.28 19.85 -1.74
C ALA A 84 29.74 19.53 -0.30
N ALA A 85 30.88 20.08 0.11
CA ALA A 85 31.43 19.83 1.44
C ALA A 85 30.42 20.10 2.55
N GLY A 86 30.20 19.12 3.39
CA GLY A 86 29.25 19.19 4.52
C GLY A 86 27.77 19.07 4.13
N LYS A 87 27.46 18.79 2.86
CA LYS A 87 26.09 18.45 2.42
C LYS A 87 25.84 16.97 2.54
N LYS A 88 24.59 16.62 2.83
CA LYS A 88 24.10 15.25 2.93
C LYS A 88 23.30 14.91 1.69
N LEU A 89 23.20 13.63 1.35
CA LEU A 89 22.33 13.13 0.29
C LEU A 89 20.87 13.40 0.66
N HIS A 90 20.10 14.00 -0.26
CA HIS A 90 18.67 14.23 -0.08
C HIS A 90 17.90 13.00 -0.54
N VAL A 91 17.29 12.33 0.40
CA VAL A 91 16.57 11.06 0.23
C VAL A 91 15.10 11.28 0.52
N VAL A 92 14.23 10.76 -0.32
CA VAL A 92 12.80 10.67 -0.06
C VAL A 92 12.42 9.20 0.04
N ALA A 93 11.57 8.86 1.00
CA ALA A 93 10.90 7.58 1.10
C ALA A 93 9.39 7.79 1.00
N THR A 94 8.71 6.93 0.27
CA THR A 94 7.26 7.07 0.05
C THR A 94 6.48 6.79 1.31
N THR A 95 6.71 5.64 1.95
CA THR A 95 6.02 5.23 3.17
C THR A 95 6.90 5.40 4.40
N ASN A 96 6.31 5.47 5.58
CA ASN A 96 7.06 5.49 6.83
C ASN A 96 7.72 4.15 7.18
N LEU A 97 7.22 3.04 6.65
CA LEU A 97 7.87 1.72 6.73
C LEU A 97 9.20 1.72 5.98
N VAL A 98 9.21 2.18 4.73
CA VAL A 98 10.44 2.35 3.94
C VAL A 98 11.36 3.37 4.60
N ALA A 99 10.81 4.50 5.09
CA ALA A 99 11.59 5.57 5.72
C ALA A 99 12.31 5.08 6.99
N ASP A 100 11.70 4.23 7.81
CA ASP A 100 12.35 3.67 8.98
C ASP A 100 13.59 2.85 8.59
N VAL A 101 13.46 1.94 7.63
CA VAL A 101 14.59 1.11 7.17
C VAL A 101 15.69 1.97 6.53
N VAL A 102 15.32 2.97 5.71
CA VAL A 102 16.27 3.94 5.14
C VAL A 102 17.00 4.72 6.24
N ALA A 103 16.28 5.13 7.30
CA ALA A 103 16.88 5.85 8.43
C ALA A 103 17.88 5.00 9.21
N GLN A 104 17.59 3.70 9.41
CA GLN A 104 18.52 2.77 10.09
C GLN A 104 19.86 2.68 9.36
N ILE A 105 19.85 2.70 8.03
CA ILE A 105 21.06 2.53 7.21
C ILE A 105 21.75 3.89 6.95
N GLY A 106 20.97 4.91 6.54
CA GLY A 106 21.47 6.23 6.18
C GLY A 106 21.93 7.06 7.38
N GLY A 107 21.22 6.95 8.50
CA GLY A 107 21.51 7.66 9.75
C GLY A 107 21.68 9.18 9.54
N GLU A 108 22.68 9.74 10.20
CA GLU A 108 22.98 11.17 10.09
C GLU A 108 23.67 11.58 8.79
N ARG A 109 23.95 10.65 7.86
CA ARG A 109 24.66 10.93 6.59
C ARG A 109 23.73 11.41 5.49
N ILE A 110 22.43 11.16 5.64
CA ILE A 110 21.39 11.56 4.71
C ILE A 110 20.49 12.66 5.31
N THR A 111 19.74 13.32 4.43
CA THR A 111 18.55 14.12 4.82
C THR A 111 17.37 13.39 4.28
N LEU A 112 16.61 12.75 5.17
CA LEU A 112 15.47 11.91 4.81
C LEU A 112 14.16 12.69 4.96
N HIS A 113 13.30 12.59 3.94
CA HIS A 113 11.92 13.04 3.95
C HIS A 113 10.99 11.86 3.70
N THR A 114 9.89 11.79 4.45
CA THR A 114 8.85 10.79 4.30
C THR A 114 7.61 11.45 3.72
N LEU A 115 7.05 10.92 2.63
CA LEU A 115 5.83 11.46 2.04
C LEU A 115 4.59 11.07 2.86
N MET A 116 4.44 9.78 3.10
CA MET A 116 3.31 9.22 3.84
C MET A 116 3.70 8.99 5.29
N GLY A 117 3.28 9.92 6.13
CA GLY A 117 3.56 9.88 7.58
C GLY A 117 2.73 8.83 8.33
N PRO A 118 2.84 8.78 9.66
CA PRO A 118 2.09 7.82 10.48
C PRO A 118 0.58 7.90 10.28
N GLY A 119 -0.05 6.73 10.12
CA GLY A 119 -1.51 6.59 9.94
C GLY A 119 -2.03 6.98 8.55
N VAL A 120 -1.13 7.23 7.60
CA VAL A 120 -1.51 7.46 6.20
C VAL A 120 -1.59 6.12 5.49
N ASP A 121 -2.68 5.91 4.77
CA ASP A 121 -2.92 4.74 3.94
C ASP A 121 -2.24 4.92 2.57
N PRO A 122 -1.29 4.04 2.18
CA PRO A 122 -0.57 4.16 0.92
C PRO A 122 -1.44 3.92 -0.33
N HIS A 123 -2.50 3.11 -0.22
CA HIS A 123 -3.38 2.78 -1.34
C HIS A 123 -4.30 3.93 -1.76
N SER A 124 -4.60 4.84 -0.84
CA SER A 124 -5.52 5.96 -1.07
C SER A 124 -4.85 7.33 -0.97
N TYR A 125 -3.51 7.36 -0.95
CA TYR A 125 -2.74 8.59 -0.80
C TYR A 125 -2.92 9.54 -1.98
N SER A 126 -3.14 10.81 -1.67
CA SER A 126 -3.18 11.90 -2.66
C SER A 126 -2.07 12.91 -2.40
N THR A 127 -1.28 13.20 -3.42
CA THR A 127 -0.13 14.12 -3.32
C THR A 127 -0.56 15.56 -3.09
N THR A 128 0.27 16.28 -2.34
CA THR A 128 0.13 17.72 -2.12
C THR A 128 1.17 18.50 -2.96
N PRO A 129 0.97 19.82 -3.20
CA PRO A 129 2.01 20.64 -3.83
C PRO A 129 3.33 20.70 -3.04
N GLN A 130 3.33 20.35 -1.75
CA GLN A 130 4.56 20.25 -0.96
C GLN A 130 5.32 18.98 -1.31
N ASP A 131 4.62 17.85 -1.52
CA ASP A 131 5.25 16.57 -1.88
C ASP A 131 5.94 16.67 -3.23
N LEU A 132 5.34 17.36 -4.20
CA LEU A 132 5.95 17.65 -5.50
C LEU A 132 7.32 18.34 -5.33
N ARG A 133 7.39 19.41 -4.53
CA ARG A 133 8.65 20.12 -4.27
C ARG A 133 9.69 19.24 -3.59
N THR A 134 9.25 18.44 -2.62
CA THR A 134 10.13 17.52 -1.89
C THR A 134 10.74 16.47 -2.83
N LEU A 135 9.91 15.92 -3.74
CA LEU A 135 10.34 14.96 -4.75
C LEU A 135 11.26 15.59 -5.81
N GLU A 136 10.98 16.82 -6.26
CA GLU A 136 11.84 17.56 -7.20
C GLU A 136 13.25 17.85 -6.64
N GLU A 137 13.36 18.03 -5.31
CA GLU A 137 14.63 18.26 -4.61
C GLU A 137 15.37 16.97 -4.26
N ALA A 138 14.75 15.80 -4.43
CA ALA A 138 15.34 14.51 -4.10
C ALA A 138 16.50 14.15 -5.02
N GLN A 139 17.49 13.46 -4.46
CA GLN A 139 18.58 12.84 -5.22
C GLN A 139 18.37 11.33 -5.39
N VAL A 140 17.48 10.77 -4.61
CA VAL A 140 16.95 9.41 -4.74
C VAL A 140 15.58 9.32 -4.05
N VAL A 141 14.69 8.52 -4.62
CA VAL A 141 13.38 8.20 -4.03
C VAL A 141 13.31 6.70 -3.81
N PHE A 142 13.15 6.27 -2.56
CA PHE A 142 12.87 4.88 -2.22
C PHE A 142 11.37 4.67 -2.16
N ILE A 143 10.89 3.68 -2.89
CA ILE A 143 9.48 3.25 -2.91
C ILE A 143 9.37 1.83 -2.36
N SER A 144 8.20 1.43 -1.87
CA SER A 144 7.95 0.04 -1.50
C SER A 144 8.07 -0.87 -2.72
N GLY A 145 7.46 -0.46 -3.83
CA GLY A 145 7.44 -1.21 -5.08
C GLY A 145 6.22 -2.12 -5.21
N LEU A 146 6.23 -2.97 -6.22
CA LEU A 146 5.13 -3.91 -6.53
C LEU A 146 3.77 -3.21 -6.62
N HIS A 147 3.73 -2.02 -7.21
CA HIS A 147 2.53 -1.20 -7.42
C HIS A 147 1.84 -0.68 -6.13
N LEU A 148 2.47 -0.76 -4.96
CA LEU A 148 1.90 -0.15 -3.74
C LEU A 148 1.61 1.34 -3.95
N GLU A 149 2.53 2.05 -4.61
CA GLU A 149 2.44 3.49 -4.89
C GLU A 149 1.79 3.80 -6.25
N GLU A 150 0.85 3.00 -6.71
CA GLU A 150 0.21 3.20 -8.02
C GLU A 150 -0.43 4.59 -8.15
N ALA A 151 -1.02 5.10 -7.08
CA ALA A 151 -1.56 6.46 -7.02
C ALA A 151 -0.50 7.57 -7.26
N LEU A 152 0.78 7.24 -7.16
CA LEU A 152 1.92 8.13 -7.42
C LEU A 152 2.63 7.85 -8.76
N ALA A 153 2.22 6.85 -9.53
CA ALA A 153 2.96 6.36 -10.69
C ALA A 153 3.29 7.46 -11.71
N ASP A 154 2.30 8.27 -12.10
CA ASP A 154 2.47 9.39 -13.03
C ASP A 154 3.47 10.43 -12.50
N LEU A 155 3.40 10.72 -11.21
CA LEU A 155 4.28 11.68 -10.57
C LEU A 155 5.71 11.15 -10.52
N LEU A 156 5.90 9.92 -10.06
CA LEU A 156 7.20 9.26 -9.97
C LEU A 156 7.84 9.13 -11.37
N GLY A 157 7.05 8.75 -12.38
CA GLY A 157 7.51 8.64 -13.77
C GLY A 157 8.02 9.96 -14.38
N GLY A 158 7.63 11.11 -13.83
CA GLY A 158 8.08 12.44 -14.24
C GLY A 158 9.37 12.93 -13.56
N LEU A 159 9.90 12.22 -12.57
CA LEU A 159 11.08 12.64 -11.81
C LEU A 159 12.39 12.39 -12.56
N THR A 160 13.38 13.23 -12.29
CA THR A 160 14.77 13.03 -12.76
C THR A 160 15.60 12.23 -11.76
N ALA A 161 15.21 12.23 -10.49
CA ALA A 161 15.84 11.42 -9.45
C ALA A 161 15.61 9.92 -9.72
N PRO A 162 16.59 9.04 -9.48
CA PRO A 162 16.38 7.61 -9.56
C PRO A 162 15.35 7.16 -8.53
N ILE A 163 14.46 6.27 -8.98
CA ILE A 163 13.45 5.63 -8.14
C ILE A 163 13.93 4.21 -7.85
N VAL A 164 14.04 3.89 -6.58
CA VAL A 164 14.56 2.61 -6.09
C VAL A 164 13.45 1.85 -5.39
N PRO A 165 12.90 0.78 -5.99
CA PRO A 165 12.00 -0.11 -5.30
C PRO A 165 12.78 -0.95 -4.29
N VAL A 166 12.44 -0.82 -3.00
CA VAL A 166 13.12 -1.60 -1.97
C VAL A 166 12.79 -3.09 -2.06
N SER A 167 11.67 -3.44 -2.72
CA SER A 167 11.24 -4.82 -3.02
C SER A 167 12.01 -5.47 -4.18
N ALA A 168 12.94 -4.77 -4.82
CA ALA A 168 13.70 -5.34 -5.94
C ALA A 168 14.30 -6.72 -5.59
N GLY A 169 14.11 -7.71 -6.47
CA GLY A 169 14.54 -9.09 -6.26
C GLY A 169 13.64 -9.95 -5.37
N ILE A 170 12.56 -9.39 -4.82
CA ILE A 170 11.54 -10.19 -4.15
C ILE A 170 10.67 -10.85 -5.23
N THR A 171 10.50 -12.18 -5.15
CA THR A 171 9.48 -12.86 -5.94
C THR A 171 8.11 -12.53 -5.36
N PRO A 172 7.24 -11.85 -6.13
CA PRO A 172 5.92 -11.48 -5.64
C PRO A 172 5.08 -12.71 -5.28
N ARG A 173 4.31 -12.60 -4.19
CA ARG A 173 3.30 -13.59 -3.85
C ARG A 173 2.15 -13.47 -4.85
N ALA A 174 1.78 -14.59 -5.47
CA ALA A 174 0.59 -14.61 -6.33
C ALA A 174 -0.70 -14.42 -5.51
N MET A 175 -1.69 -13.80 -6.12
CA MET A 175 -3.06 -13.76 -5.58
C MET A 175 -3.61 -15.19 -5.48
N SER A 176 -4.38 -15.48 -4.43
CA SER A 176 -5.12 -16.74 -4.36
C SER A 176 -6.29 -16.68 -5.35
N GLU A 177 -6.29 -17.54 -6.36
CA GLU A 177 -7.35 -17.62 -7.39
C GLU A 177 -8.71 -18.15 -6.87
N GLU A 178 -8.86 -18.39 -5.56
CA GLU A 178 -10.01 -19.12 -5.03
C GLU A 178 -11.34 -18.35 -4.99
N HIS A 179 -11.40 -17.08 -5.42
CA HIS A 179 -12.65 -16.31 -5.38
C HIS A 179 -13.25 -15.93 -6.75
N GLY A 180 -12.78 -16.54 -7.84
CA GLY A 180 -13.13 -16.16 -9.23
C GLY A 180 -13.83 -17.17 -10.10
N GLU A 181 -14.35 -18.32 -9.62
CA GLU A 181 -15.14 -19.21 -10.48
C GLU A 181 -16.65 -19.02 -10.29
N GLU A 182 -17.27 -18.57 -11.34
CA GLU A 182 -18.67 -18.50 -11.74
C GLU A 182 -19.33 -17.12 -11.75
N GLN A 183 -18.97 -16.27 -12.72
CA GLN A 183 -19.98 -15.44 -13.36
C GLN A 183 -19.74 -15.28 -14.86
N ASN A 184 -20.62 -15.92 -15.62
CA ASN A 184 -20.84 -15.70 -17.04
C ASN A 184 -21.23 -14.25 -17.33
N GLY A 185 -20.51 -13.62 -18.24
CA GLY A 185 -21.06 -12.63 -19.16
C GLY A 185 -20.88 -11.16 -18.78
N GLU A 186 -20.15 -10.51 -19.65
CA GLU A 186 -19.87 -9.09 -19.81
C GLU A 186 -18.63 -8.56 -19.05
N GLN A 187 -17.47 -8.88 -19.59
CA GLN A 187 -16.21 -8.20 -19.32
C GLN A 187 -16.36 -6.71 -19.64
N SER A 188 -16.35 -5.87 -18.61
CA SER A 188 -16.09 -4.46 -18.78
C SER A 188 -14.56 -4.28 -18.89
N ALA A 189 -14.12 -3.65 -19.97
CA ALA A 189 -12.71 -3.50 -20.36
C ALA A 189 -11.85 -2.61 -19.43
N ALA A 190 -12.22 -2.48 -18.16
CA ALA A 190 -11.54 -1.61 -17.18
C ALA A 190 -10.82 -2.38 -16.07
N GLU A 191 -10.90 -3.73 -16.01
CA GLU A 191 -10.35 -4.52 -14.90
C GLU A 191 -9.14 -5.40 -15.28
N GLU A 192 -8.61 -5.29 -16.50
CA GLU A 192 -7.57 -6.20 -17.00
C GLU A 192 -6.14 -5.90 -16.51
N HIS A 193 -5.90 -4.89 -15.67
CA HIS A 193 -4.52 -4.47 -15.33
C HIS A 193 -4.00 -4.91 -13.95
N HIS A 194 -4.81 -5.54 -13.10
CA HIS A 194 -4.38 -5.85 -11.71
C HIS A 194 -3.82 -7.25 -11.48
N HIS A 195 -3.80 -8.13 -12.48
CA HIS A 195 -3.44 -9.55 -12.29
C HIS A 195 -1.95 -9.89 -12.39
N GLU A 196 -1.09 -8.97 -12.83
CA GLU A 196 0.34 -9.27 -13.08
C GLU A 196 1.31 -8.82 -11.98
N SER A 197 0.90 -7.94 -11.05
CA SER A 197 1.85 -7.26 -10.16
C SER A 197 2.16 -7.98 -8.84
N GLY A 198 1.34 -8.94 -8.42
CA GLY A 198 1.52 -9.66 -7.14
C GLY A 198 1.23 -8.83 -5.89
N ASP A 199 1.41 -9.44 -4.72
CA ASP A 199 1.14 -8.85 -3.41
C ASP A 199 2.22 -7.82 -3.02
N PRO A 200 1.89 -6.51 -2.84
CA PRO A 200 2.86 -5.47 -2.50
C PRO A 200 3.28 -5.44 -1.02
N HIS A 201 2.58 -6.16 -0.12
CA HIS A 201 2.75 -6.08 1.33
C HIS A 201 3.97 -6.85 1.83
N THR A 202 5.12 -6.66 1.17
CA THR A 202 6.35 -7.44 1.39
C THR A 202 6.95 -7.27 2.79
N TRP A 203 6.66 -6.17 3.49
CA TRP A 203 7.12 -5.91 4.85
C TRP A 203 6.54 -6.85 5.92
N GLN A 204 5.46 -7.54 5.60
CA GLN A 204 4.85 -8.52 6.52
C GLN A 204 5.73 -9.77 6.72
N ARG A 205 6.83 -9.89 5.97
CA ARG A 205 7.82 -10.95 6.10
C ARG A 205 9.21 -10.36 6.39
N VAL A 206 9.79 -10.72 7.54
CA VAL A 206 11.12 -10.21 7.96
C VAL A 206 12.20 -10.51 6.92
N ALA A 207 12.16 -11.68 6.28
CA ALA A 207 13.12 -12.04 5.24
C ALA A 207 13.09 -11.08 4.04
N ASN A 208 11.93 -10.54 3.66
CA ASN A 208 11.81 -9.55 2.62
C ASN A 208 12.43 -8.20 3.03
N VAL A 209 12.22 -7.78 4.29
CA VAL A 209 12.83 -6.54 4.79
C VAL A 209 14.35 -6.62 4.89
N LYS A 210 14.91 -7.82 5.04
CA LYS A 210 16.37 -8.00 4.90
C LYS A 210 16.86 -7.70 3.48
N LEU A 211 16.10 -8.07 2.44
CA LEU A 211 16.39 -7.65 1.07
C LEU A 211 16.23 -6.12 0.90
N TRP A 212 15.24 -5.49 1.55
CA TRP A 212 15.14 -4.03 1.57
C TRP A 212 16.41 -3.38 2.11
N VAL A 213 16.96 -3.92 3.21
CA VAL A 213 18.22 -3.44 3.80
C VAL A 213 19.36 -3.51 2.79
N GLU A 214 19.49 -4.65 2.09
CA GLU A 214 20.53 -4.84 1.08
C GLU A 214 20.36 -3.87 -0.09
N ASN A 215 19.15 -3.70 -0.62
CA ASN A 215 18.83 -2.78 -1.72
C ASN A 215 19.10 -1.32 -1.35
N ILE A 216 18.71 -0.90 -0.15
CA ILE A 216 18.94 0.46 0.35
C ILE A 216 20.43 0.70 0.58
N HIS A 217 21.12 -0.24 1.21
CA HIS A 217 22.56 -0.19 1.44
C HIS A 217 23.35 -0.05 0.12
N GLU A 218 23.05 -0.90 -0.86
CA GLU A 218 23.69 -0.87 -2.17
C GLU A 218 23.45 0.47 -2.87
N SER A 219 22.20 0.93 -2.88
CA SER A 219 21.81 2.19 -3.51
C SER A 219 22.48 3.41 -2.88
N LEU A 220 22.47 3.52 -1.54
CA LEU A 220 23.13 4.60 -0.82
C LEU A 220 24.65 4.57 -1.04
N SER A 221 25.27 3.39 -1.09
CA SER A 221 26.71 3.23 -1.31
C SER A 221 27.13 3.63 -2.71
N GLN A 222 26.31 3.36 -3.74
CA GLN A 222 26.56 3.80 -5.11
C GLN A 222 26.39 5.31 -5.26
N LEU A 223 25.37 5.89 -4.63
CA LEU A 223 25.08 7.33 -4.71
C LEU A 223 26.08 8.20 -3.91
N ASP A 224 26.54 7.70 -2.76
CA ASP A 224 27.45 8.39 -1.85
C ASP A 224 28.63 7.47 -1.43
N PRO A 225 29.58 7.18 -2.34
CA PRO A 225 30.69 6.26 -2.08
C PRO A 225 31.60 6.70 -0.92
N ALA A 226 31.59 7.98 -0.57
CA ALA A 226 32.40 8.49 0.55
C ALA A 226 31.91 7.94 1.91
N ASN A 227 30.65 7.55 2.03
CA ASN A 227 30.04 7.00 3.22
C ASN A 227 29.70 5.51 3.11
N ALA A 228 30.10 4.81 2.04
CA ALA A 228 29.75 3.41 1.76
C ALA A 228 30.06 2.46 2.91
N GLU A 229 31.25 2.57 3.55
CA GLU A 229 31.64 1.72 4.69
C GLU A 229 30.72 1.93 5.90
N ALA A 230 30.22 3.14 6.09
CA ALA A 230 29.33 3.43 7.18
C ALA A 230 27.90 2.92 6.94
N TYR A 231 27.43 2.95 5.68
CA TYR A 231 26.18 2.33 5.28
C TYR A 231 26.26 0.80 5.42
N HIS A 232 27.37 0.21 5.01
CA HIS A 232 27.62 -1.22 5.19
C HIS A 232 27.55 -1.65 6.66
N THR A 233 28.29 -0.95 7.56
CA THR A 233 28.27 -1.24 8.98
C THR A 233 26.86 -1.12 9.59
N ALA A 234 26.09 -0.11 9.19
CA ALA A 234 24.72 0.08 9.65
C ALA A 234 23.78 -1.03 9.14
N ALA A 235 23.92 -1.42 7.89
CA ALA A 235 23.16 -2.52 7.29
C ALA A 235 23.43 -3.85 8.00
N GLU A 236 24.71 -4.21 8.25
CA GLU A 236 25.05 -5.43 8.99
C GLU A 236 24.44 -5.43 10.41
N ALA A 237 24.50 -4.31 11.10
CA ALA A 237 23.93 -4.19 12.44
C ALA A 237 22.39 -4.39 12.41
N TYR A 238 21.69 -3.76 11.46
CA TYR A 238 20.24 -3.86 11.37
C TYR A 238 19.78 -5.25 10.88
N LEU A 239 20.54 -5.91 9.99
CA LEU A 239 20.29 -7.31 9.60
C LEU A 239 20.37 -8.26 10.82
N ALA A 240 21.31 -8.05 11.74
CA ALA A 240 21.39 -8.83 12.97
C ALA A 240 20.20 -8.60 13.93
N GLU A 241 19.66 -7.36 13.96
CA GLU A 241 18.43 -7.06 14.70
C GLU A 241 17.20 -7.73 14.07
N LEU A 242 17.12 -7.78 12.73
CA LEU A 242 16.06 -8.47 12.00
C LEU A 242 16.12 -10.00 12.21
N ASP A 243 17.32 -10.60 12.26
CA ASP A 243 17.47 -12.01 12.61
C ASP A 243 16.95 -12.30 14.03
N THR A 244 17.25 -11.42 14.97
CA THR A 244 16.76 -11.52 16.34
C THR A 244 15.23 -11.40 16.39
N LEU A 245 14.67 -10.45 15.65
CA LEU A 245 13.22 -10.24 15.55
C LEU A 245 12.51 -11.47 14.99
N ASP A 246 13.00 -12.05 13.90
CA ASP A 246 12.40 -13.26 13.31
C ASP A 246 12.38 -14.43 14.29
N ALA A 247 13.47 -14.63 15.02
CA ALA A 247 13.55 -15.65 16.05
C ALA A 247 12.55 -15.40 17.21
N GLU A 248 12.39 -14.14 17.66
CA GLU A 248 11.40 -13.73 18.66
C GLU A 248 9.98 -14.01 18.18
N ILE A 249 9.66 -13.66 16.91
CA ILE A 249 8.35 -13.88 16.29
C ILE A 249 8.03 -15.37 16.28
N ARG A 250 8.92 -16.21 15.76
CA ARG A 250 8.71 -17.67 15.70
C ARG A 250 8.46 -18.26 17.07
N ALA A 251 9.28 -17.91 18.06
CA ALA A 251 9.12 -18.41 19.43
C ALA A 251 7.77 -18.02 20.06
N LYS A 252 7.27 -16.81 19.78
CA LYS A 252 5.95 -16.37 20.28
C LYS A 252 4.81 -17.07 19.56
N LEU A 253 4.88 -17.20 18.24
CA LEU A 253 3.83 -17.81 17.44
C LEU A 253 3.71 -19.33 17.68
N GLU A 254 4.78 -20.01 18.12
CA GLU A 254 4.74 -21.41 18.54
C GLU A 254 3.77 -21.65 19.71
N THR A 255 3.45 -20.62 20.50
CA THR A 255 2.46 -20.72 21.60
C THR A 255 1.02 -20.81 21.14
N ILE A 256 0.72 -20.51 19.88
CA ILE A 256 -0.61 -20.62 19.27
C ILE A 256 -0.75 -22.04 18.71
N PRO A 257 -1.80 -22.80 19.08
CA PRO A 257 -2.11 -24.08 18.46
C PRO A 257 -2.27 -23.95 16.94
N ALA A 258 -1.79 -24.93 16.17
CA ALA A 258 -1.80 -24.85 14.70
C ALA A 258 -3.22 -24.63 14.13
N GLU A 259 -4.22 -25.28 14.71
CA GLU A 259 -5.63 -25.15 14.35
C GLU A 259 -6.22 -23.76 14.65
N SER A 260 -5.57 -22.98 15.54
CA SER A 260 -5.98 -21.61 15.88
C SER A 260 -5.25 -20.55 15.04
N ARG A 261 -4.28 -20.93 14.19
CA ARG A 261 -3.52 -19.98 13.35
C ARG A 261 -4.33 -19.55 12.14
N LYS A 262 -5.43 -18.86 12.38
CA LYS A 262 -6.38 -18.36 11.38
C LYS A 262 -6.46 -16.86 11.46
N LEU A 263 -6.30 -16.18 10.31
CA LEU A 263 -6.40 -14.73 10.19
C LEU A 263 -7.60 -14.35 9.34
N VAL A 264 -8.31 -13.34 9.80
CA VAL A 264 -9.31 -12.59 9.04
C VAL A 264 -8.91 -11.13 9.14
N THR A 265 -8.76 -10.47 8.02
CA THR A 265 -8.18 -9.12 7.93
C THR A 265 -9.14 -8.13 7.31
N ASP A 266 -8.84 -6.86 7.39
CA ASP A 266 -9.62 -5.82 6.70
C ASP A 266 -9.43 -5.87 5.18
N HIS A 267 -8.20 -6.08 4.69
CA HIS A 267 -7.86 -6.33 3.30
C HIS A 267 -6.76 -7.40 3.22
N GLU A 268 -6.35 -7.80 2.02
CA GLU A 268 -5.40 -8.89 1.80
C GLU A 268 -3.94 -8.46 2.03
N THR A 269 -3.59 -8.06 3.25
CA THR A 269 -2.25 -7.52 3.61
C THR A 269 -1.33 -8.52 4.32
N PHE A 270 -1.84 -9.60 4.90
CA PHE A 270 -1.05 -10.54 5.71
C PHE A 270 -0.63 -11.82 4.97
N GLY A 271 -0.65 -11.82 3.64
CA GLY A 271 -0.31 -12.99 2.84
C GLY A 271 1.11 -13.51 3.10
N TYR A 272 2.12 -12.64 3.01
CA TYR A 272 3.51 -13.02 3.31
C TYR A 272 3.74 -13.47 4.75
N PHE A 273 3.03 -12.87 5.72
CA PHE A 273 3.08 -13.29 7.12
C PHE A 273 2.51 -14.69 7.30
N ALA A 274 1.37 -14.96 6.68
CA ALA A 274 0.71 -16.26 6.76
C ALA A 274 1.59 -17.37 6.17
N ASP A 275 2.15 -17.15 5.00
CA ASP A 275 3.05 -18.12 4.34
C ASP A 275 4.30 -18.39 5.17
N GLU A 276 4.92 -17.35 5.76
CA GLU A 276 6.17 -17.48 6.50
C GLU A 276 6.00 -18.15 7.87
N TYR A 277 4.88 -17.85 8.56
CA TYR A 277 4.69 -18.26 9.95
C TYR A 277 3.62 -19.35 10.14
N GLY A 278 3.09 -19.90 9.05
CA GLY A 278 2.17 -21.04 9.07
C GLY A 278 0.76 -20.66 9.57
N PHE A 279 0.24 -19.55 9.08
CA PHE A 279 -1.14 -19.15 9.27
C PHE A 279 -1.98 -19.45 8.04
N THR A 280 -3.28 -19.56 8.22
CA THR A 280 -4.27 -19.64 7.15
C THR A 280 -5.03 -18.31 7.09
N ILE A 281 -5.04 -17.67 5.93
CA ILE A 281 -5.96 -16.56 5.68
C ILE A 281 -7.33 -17.17 5.41
N VAL A 282 -8.29 -16.90 6.30
CA VAL A 282 -9.68 -17.37 6.14
C VAL A 282 -10.42 -16.44 5.18
N GLY A 283 -10.10 -15.15 5.21
CA GLY A 283 -10.68 -14.17 4.31
C GLY A 283 -10.35 -12.74 4.71
N ALA A 284 -10.80 -11.79 3.91
CA ALA A 284 -10.68 -10.36 4.16
C ALA A 284 -12.03 -9.68 4.00
N LEU A 285 -12.27 -8.60 4.79
CA LEU A 285 -13.50 -7.80 4.68
C LEU A 285 -13.58 -7.11 3.31
N ILE A 286 -12.46 -6.66 2.81
CA ILE A 286 -12.25 -6.16 1.45
C ILE A 286 -11.41 -7.22 0.74
N PRO A 287 -11.99 -8.04 -0.15
CA PRO A 287 -11.26 -9.09 -0.85
C PRO A 287 -10.40 -8.46 -1.98
N SER A 288 -9.37 -7.76 -1.59
CA SER A 288 -8.47 -7.00 -2.47
C SER A 288 -7.15 -6.73 -1.76
N LEU A 289 -6.07 -6.58 -2.52
CA LEU A 289 -4.78 -6.07 -2.04
C LEU A 289 -4.81 -4.56 -1.74
N SER A 290 -5.88 -3.86 -2.11
CA SER A 290 -6.03 -2.41 -1.90
C SER A 290 -7.23 -2.10 -1.01
N THR A 291 -7.04 -1.19 -0.07
CA THR A 291 -8.10 -0.64 0.79
C THR A 291 -9.10 0.25 0.03
N ALA A 292 -8.77 0.66 -1.21
CA ALA A 292 -9.64 1.49 -2.05
C ALA A 292 -10.83 0.72 -2.64
N ALA A 293 -10.81 -0.61 -2.60
CA ALA A 293 -11.91 -1.44 -3.06
C ALA A 293 -13.08 -1.46 -2.05
N GLU A 294 -14.31 -1.62 -2.55
CA GLU A 294 -15.51 -1.76 -1.72
C GLU A 294 -16.07 -3.19 -1.81
N PRO A 295 -16.29 -3.88 -0.67
CA PRO A 295 -16.86 -5.21 -0.69
C PRO A 295 -18.35 -5.18 -1.08
N SER A 296 -18.80 -6.15 -1.86
CA SER A 296 -20.21 -6.32 -2.14
C SER A 296 -20.95 -6.93 -0.94
N ALA A 297 -22.26 -6.68 -0.83
CA ALA A 297 -23.07 -7.29 0.22
C ALA A 297 -23.08 -8.83 0.16
N GLN A 298 -22.95 -9.39 -1.06
CA GLN A 298 -22.84 -10.83 -1.26
C GLN A 298 -21.52 -11.38 -0.72
N ALA A 299 -20.39 -10.71 -1.02
CA ALA A 299 -19.07 -11.10 -0.53
C ALA A 299 -19.03 -11.08 1.00
N LEU A 300 -19.62 -10.05 1.64
CA LEU A 300 -19.70 -9.96 3.08
C LEU A 300 -20.55 -11.08 3.70
N ALA A 301 -21.69 -11.45 3.09
CA ALA A 301 -22.51 -12.56 3.56
C ALA A 301 -21.75 -13.91 3.44
N GLN A 302 -21.06 -14.15 2.33
CA GLN A 302 -20.23 -15.34 2.15
C GLN A 302 -19.10 -15.39 3.20
N LEU A 303 -18.43 -14.27 3.43
CA LEU A 303 -17.41 -14.17 4.47
C LEU A 303 -17.98 -14.52 5.85
N GLN A 304 -19.13 -13.98 6.27
CA GLN A 304 -19.76 -14.29 7.56
C GLN A 304 -20.06 -15.79 7.72
N ASP A 305 -20.57 -16.44 6.66
CA ASP A 305 -20.81 -17.89 6.66
C ASP A 305 -19.48 -18.66 6.83
N GLN A 306 -18.43 -18.25 6.15
CA GLN A 306 -17.10 -18.84 6.23
C GLN A 306 -16.49 -18.67 7.62
N LEU A 307 -16.53 -17.45 8.20
CA LEU A 307 -16.01 -17.18 9.54
C LEU A 307 -16.69 -18.05 10.59
N THR A 308 -18.00 -18.25 10.45
CA THR A 308 -18.80 -19.13 11.32
C THR A 308 -18.36 -20.59 11.19
N ALA A 309 -18.22 -21.09 9.95
CA ALA A 309 -17.83 -22.47 9.67
C ALA A 309 -16.42 -22.78 10.19
N GLU A 310 -15.49 -21.84 10.04
CA GLU A 310 -14.09 -21.98 10.44
C GLU A 310 -13.84 -21.72 11.95
N GLY A 311 -14.84 -21.21 12.67
CA GLY A 311 -14.76 -20.93 14.10
C GLY A 311 -13.65 -19.93 14.46
N VAL A 312 -13.51 -18.85 13.69
CA VAL A 312 -12.52 -17.82 13.93
C VAL A 312 -12.76 -17.08 15.24
N LYS A 313 -11.71 -16.58 15.89
CA LYS A 313 -11.79 -15.91 17.19
C LYS A 313 -11.78 -14.38 17.09
N ALA A 314 -11.22 -13.84 16.01
CA ALA A 314 -10.98 -12.41 15.86
C ALA A 314 -10.96 -11.98 14.39
N ILE A 315 -11.32 -10.72 14.15
CA ILE A 315 -11.06 -9.97 12.93
C ILE A 315 -9.93 -8.97 13.24
N PHE A 316 -8.88 -8.96 12.45
CA PHE A 316 -7.74 -8.08 12.60
C PHE A 316 -7.87 -6.90 11.63
N VAL A 317 -7.81 -5.67 12.16
CA VAL A 317 -8.07 -4.45 11.39
C VAL A 317 -6.89 -3.50 11.50
N GLY A 318 -6.39 -3.04 10.36
CA GLY A 318 -5.35 -2.05 10.27
C GLY A 318 -5.76 -0.69 10.82
N THR A 319 -4.82 0.00 11.46
CA THR A 319 -5.05 1.34 12.03
C THR A 319 -5.33 2.42 10.98
N THR A 320 -5.08 2.15 9.70
CA THR A 320 -5.35 3.03 8.55
C THR A 320 -6.77 2.87 8.00
N VAL A 321 -7.50 1.82 8.40
CA VAL A 321 -8.82 1.46 7.89
C VAL A 321 -9.92 1.78 8.91
N ASN A 322 -11.13 2.13 8.42
CA ASN A 322 -12.27 2.36 9.28
C ASN A 322 -12.82 1.05 9.85
N PRO A 323 -12.82 0.83 11.18
CA PRO A 323 -13.14 -0.46 11.78
C PRO A 323 -14.64 -0.80 11.81
N ARG A 324 -15.53 0.12 11.42
CA ARG A 324 -16.99 -0.04 11.61
C ARG A 324 -17.58 -1.31 11.00
N LEU A 325 -17.10 -1.69 9.80
CA LEU A 325 -17.56 -2.89 9.14
C LEU A 325 -17.14 -4.16 9.93
N ALA A 326 -15.89 -4.19 10.38
CA ALA A 326 -15.37 -5.25 11.22
C ALA A 326 -16.11 -5.35 12.54
N GLU A 327 -16.38 -4.20 13.19
CA GLU A 327 -17.15 -4.14 14.45
C GLU A 327 -18.56 -4.70 14.31
N GLN A 328 -19.25 -4.38 13.19
CA GLN A 328 -20.59 -4.91 12.92
C GLN A 328 -20.58 -6.42 12.73
N ILE A 329 -19.66 -6.96 11.92
CA ILE A 329 -19.56 -8.41 11.68
C ILE A 329 -19.14 -9.13 12.96
N ALA A 330 -18.21 -8.57 13.73
CA ALA A 330 -17.75 -9.15 14.98
C ALA A 330 -18.85 -9.19 16.05
N GLU A 331 -19.73 -8.16 16.11
CA GLU A 331 -20.91 -8.16 16.99
C GLU A 331 -21.89 -9.26 16.60
N ASP A 332 -22.18 -9.43 15.31
CA ASP A 332 -23.10 -10.46 14.80
C ASP A 332 -22.59 -11.89 15.08
N LEU A 333 -21.28 -12.10 15.06
CA LEU A 333 -20.62 -13.40 15.26
C LEU A 333 -20.10 -13.64 16.69
N GLU A 334 -20.24 -12.67 17.59
CA GLU A 334 -19.74 -12.71 18.99
C GLU A 334 -18.21 -12.96 19.06
N ILE A 335 -17.42 -12.38 18.11
CA ILE A 335 -15.96 -12.46 18.07
C ILE A 335 -15.32 -11.09 18.33
N GLN A 336 -13.98 -11.04 18.48
CA GLN A 336 -13.28 -9.78 18.79
C GLN A 336 -12.85 -9.04 17.53
N VAL A 337 -12.74 -7.70 17.61
CA VAL A 337 -11.96 -6.88 16.69
C VAL A 337 -10.64 -6.53 17.34
N VAL A 338 -9.54 -6.75 16.65
CA VAL A 338 -8.18 -6.52 17.13
C VAL A 338 -7.47 -5.55 16.18
N SER A 339 -7.05 -4.40 16.69
CA SER A 339 -6.27 -3.45 15.90
C SER A 339 -4.85 -3.91 15.72
N LEU A 340 -4.39 -3.90 14.46
CA LEU A 340 -3.00 -4.10 14.06
C LEU A 340 -2.49 -2.87 13.30
N TYR A 341 -1.19 -2.71 13.23
CA TYR A 341 -0.58 -1.84 12.25
C TYR A 341 -0.38 -2.67 10.97
N SER A 342 -1.00 -2.30 9.85
CA SER A 342 -0.88 -3.02 8.57
C SER A 342 0.05 -2.29 7.60
N ASP A 343 -0.26 -1.05 7.25
CA ASP A 343 0.34 -0.31 6.15
C ASP A 343 1.13 0.92 6.60
N SER A 344 1.17 1.16 7.90
CA SER A 344 1.80 2.35 8.48
C SER A 344 2.34 2.08 9.88
N LEU A 345 3.48 2.66 10.21
CA LEU A 345 3.98 2.71 11.58
C LEU A 345 3.11 3.66 12.43
N SER A 346 3.23 3.55 13.75
CA SER A 346 2.63 4.54 14.66
C SER A 346 3.38 5.87 14.63
N ALA A 347 2.80 6.88 15.29
CA ALA A 347 3.53 8.10 15.60
C ALA A 347 4.78 7.78 16.46
N PRO A 348 5.80 8.68 16.52
CA PRO A 348 7.05 8.40 17.19
C PRO A 348 6.95 8.09 18.70
N ASP A 349 5.87 8.50 19.33
CA ASP A 349 5.55 8.21 20.74
C ASP A 349 4.59 7.03 20.93
N GLY A 350 4.21 6.37 19.84
CA GLY A 350 3.32 5.20 19.82
C GLY A 350 4.07 3.88 19.96
N PRO A 351 3.32 2.76 20.05
CA PRO A 351 3.89 1.45 20.35
C PRO A 351 4.54 0.72 19.18
N ALA A 352 4.42 1.25 17.95
CA ALA A 352 4.91 0.66 16.70
C ALA A 352 5.65 1.72 15.86
N ALA A 353 6.53 2.49 16.51
CA ALA A 353 7.21 3.64 15.89
C ALA A 353 8.36 3.25 14.96
N THR A 354 8.85 2.01 15.04
CA THR A 354 9.87 1.41 14.17
C THR A 354 9.33 0.12 13.56
N TYR A 355 9.95 -0.37 12.49
CA TYR A 355 9.58 -1.66 11.91
C TYR A 355 9.69 -2.81 12.91
N LEU A 356 10.75 -2.81 13.74
CA LEU A 356 10.92 -3.84 14.77
C LEU A 356 9.78 -3.82 15.80
N ASP A 357 9.36 -2.62 16.24
CA ASP A 357 8.27 -2.47 17.20
C ASP A 357 6.91 -2.77 16.56
N PHE A 358 6.71 -2.41 15.29
CA PHE A 358 5.54 -2.75 14.47
C PHE A 358 5.31 -4.27 14.46
N MET A 359 6.32 -5.04 14.11
CA MET A 359 6.22 -6.50 14.07
C MET A 359 5.99 -7.08 15.49
N ARG A 360 6.68 -6.57 16.50
CA ARG A 360 6.51 -7.01 17.90
C ARG A 360 5.09 -6.73 18.41
N TYR A 361 4.55 -5.55 18.11
CA TYR A 361 3.20 -5.17 18.48
C TYR A 361 2.17 -6.11 17.84
N ASN A 362 2.23 -6.27 16.52
CA ASN A 362 1.30 -7.11 15.76
C ASN A 362 1.33 -8.56 16.26
N VAL A 363 2.50 -9.15 16.40
CA VAL A 363 2.65 -10.51 16.90
C VAL A 363 2.09 -10.67 18.30
N ASN A 364 2.33 -9.72 19.21
CA ASN A 364 1.76 -9.76 20.56
C ASN A 364 0.22 -9.68 20.54
N ALA A 365 -0.36 -8.82 19.70
CA ALA A 365 -1.80 -8.70 19.55
C ALA A 365 -2.43 -9.98 18.98
N ILE A 366 -1.82 -10.56 17.93
CA ILE A 366 -2.25 -11.83 17.31
C ILE A 366 -2.20 -12.97 18.34
N VAL A 367 -1.07 -13.12 19.06
CA VAL A 367 -0.92 -14.16 20.09
C VAL A 367 -1.98 -14.00 21.18
N THR A 368 -2.22 -12.78 21.66
CA THR A 368 -3.21 -12.51 22.70
C THR A 368 -4.62 -12.87 22.26
N ALA A 369 -4.96 -12.65 21.00
CA ALA A 369 -6.29 -12.90 20.46
C ALA A 369 -6.55 -14.39 20.15
N LEU A 370 -5.51 -15.16 19.82
CA LEU A 370 -5.65 -16.53 19.31
C LEU A 370 -5.31 -17.63 20.34
N GLN A 371 -4.71 -17.30 21.46
CA GLN A 371 -4.49 -18.22 22.61
C GLN A 371 -5.79 -18.54 23.40
#